data_914172e93ca882adee5c5d64ebcc74e7
#
_entry.id   914172e93ca882adee5c5d64ebcc74e7
#
_cell.length_a   1.000
_cell.length_b   1.000
_cell.length_c   1.000
_cell.angle_alpha   90.00
_cell.angle_beta   90.00
_cell.angle_gamma   90.00
#
_symmetry.space_group_name_H-M   'P 1'
#
loop_
_entity.id
_entity.type
_entity.pdbx_description
1 polymer ?
#
loop_
_entity_poly.entity_id
_entity_poly.type
_entity_poly.pdbx_seq_one_letter_code
_entity_poly.pdbx_strand_id
1 'polypeptide(L)'
;MSTGRPDRAALLARLQRIAALAYPRRCPLCGEVLGPDAAAGLLCPGCAPAAKALEHTPPRLPATEHSFYAVDGAASAYYYRGEIRHAILLCKLHGSPWAARELADLTAIRLFGAQPAAGPGGLPAYAAPGGLSPYDCIVPVPPRLGTLPAPRLPDRMARRLGQILGLPVCADLRPTRRMLPQKSLTLVQRLQNQKDGYALRPGSEAVGRRVLLVDDVITSGATVSACALALYQGGAAGVFAVSIAADEEPAGRGPAQK
;
A
#
# COMPACT_ATOMS: atom_id res chain seq x y z
N MET A 1 -49.52 -17.33 6.90
CA MET A 1 -48.29 -17.96 6.31
C MET A 1 -47.36 -16.83 5.89
N SER A 2 -46.36 -16.51 6.71
CA SER A 2 -45.42 -15.43 6.46
C SER A 2 -44.32 -15.95 5.51
N THR A 3 -44.34 -15.50 4.28
CA THR A 3 -43.25 -15.74 3.32
C THR A 3 -42.07 -14.84 3.69
N GLY A 4 -41.23 -15.34 4.61
CA GLY A 4 -39.99 -14.65 4.99
C GLY A 4 -39.13 -14.48 3.75
N ARG A 5 -38.86 -13.22 3.36
CA ARG A 5 -37.82 -12.89 2.40
C ARG A 5 -36.51 -13.53 2.89
N PRO A 6 -35.80 -14.27 2.03
CA PRO A 6 -34.54 -14.86 2.43
C PRO A 6 -33.60 -13.72 2.92
N ASP A 7 -33.02 -13.94 4.07
CA ASP A 7 -32.08 -13.00 4.65
C ASP A 7 -30.93 -12.71 3.61
N ARG A 8 -30.90 -11.47 3.15
CA ARG A 8 -29.98 -11.03 2.11
C ARG A 8 -28.52 -11.26 2.51
N ALA A 9 -28.25 -11.23 3.81
CA ALA A 9 -26.92 -11.54 4.33
C ALA A 9 -26.60 -13.04 4.22
N ALA A 10 -27.57 -13.93 4.51
CA ALA A 10 -27.38 -15.36 4.38
C ALA A 10 -27.21 -15.80 2.92
N LEU A 11 -27.93 -15.15 1.97
CA LEU A 11 -27.75 -15.42 0.54
C LEU A 11 -26.38 -14.97 0.05
N LEU A 12 -25.94 -13.78 0.41
CA LEU A 12 -24.60 -13.28 0.10
C LEU A 12 -23.50 -14.17 0.67
N ALA A 13 -23.66 -14.64 1.90
CA ALA A 13 -22.73 -15.57 2.53
C ALA A 13 -22.61 -16.90 1.76
N ARG A 14 -23.73 -17.45 1.27
CA ARG A 14 -23.72 -18.66 0.42
C ARG A 14 -23.04 -18.43 -0.92
N LEU A 15 -23.35 -17.33 -1.60
CA LEU A 15 -22.70 -16.97 -2.87
C LEU A 15 -21.19 -16.77 -2.70
N GLN A 16 -20.76 -16.17 -1.61
CA GLN A 16 -19.36 -15.98 -1.29
C GLN A 16 -18.63 -17.31 -1.02
N ARG A 17 -19.28 -18.28 -0.35
CA ARG A 17 -18.72 -19.62 -0.17
C ARG A 17 -18.56 -20.36 -1.50
N ILE A 18 -19.54 -20.26 -2.39
CA ILE A 18 -19.46 -20.86 -3.73
C ILE A 18 -18.33 -20.18 -4.53
N ALA A 19 -18.23 -18.86 -4.47
CA ALA A 19 -17.15 -18.13 -5.12
C ALA A 19 -15.77 -18.53 -4.56
N ALA A 20 -15.65 -18.78 -3.27
CA ALA A 20 -14.42 -19.23 -2.62
C ALA A 20 -14.01 -20.65 -3.05
N LEU A 21 -14.96 -21.52 -3.42
CA LEU A 21 -14.64 -22.83 -4.00
C LEU A 21 -14.08 -22.71 -5.42
N ALA A 22 -14.61 -21.77 -6.22
CA ALA A 22 -14.11 -21.52 -7.59
C ALA A 22 -12.84 -20.69 -7.59
N TYR A 23 -12.68 -19.77 -6.65
CA TYR A 23 -11.54 -18.86 -6.51
C TYR A 23 -11.01 -18.87 -5.06
N PRO A 24 -10.33 -19.95 -4.65
CA PRO A 24 -9.81 -20.05 -3.30
C PRO A 24 -8.76 -18.97 -3.04
N ARG A 25 -8.74 -18.48 -1.81
CA ARG A 25 -7.67 -17.59 -1.35
C ARG A 25 -6.33 -18.29 -1.48
N ARG A 26 -5.32 -17.53 -1.88
CA ARG A 26 -3.96 -18.02 -2.05
C ARG A 26 -3.00 -17.22 -1.22
N CYS A 27 -1.97 -17.88 -0.71
CA CYS A 27 -0.86 -17.21 -0.06
C CYS A 27 -0.21 -16.21 -1.05
N PRO A 28 -0.10 -14.91 -0.71
CA PRO A 28 0.45 -13.91 -1.63
C PRO A 28 1.94 -14.13 -1.92
N LEU A 29 2.64 -14.94 -1.11
CA LEU A 29 4.08 -15.17 -1.26
C LEU A 29 4.40 -16.37 -2.16
N CYS A 30 3.69 -17.50 -2.00
CA CYS A 30 3.98 -18.73 -2.74
C CYS A 30 2.83 -19.21 -3.65
N GLY A 31 1.65 -18.62 -3.57
CA GLY A 31 0.48 -19.05 -4.33
C GLY A 31 -0.26 -20.28 -3.78
N GLU A 32 0.20 -20.88 -2.67
CA GLU A 32 -0.47 -22.00 -2.01
C GLU A 32 -1.90 -21.66 -1.68
N VAL A 33 -2.82 -22.60 -1.85
CA VAL A 33 -4.23 -22.42 -1.52
C VAL A 33 -4.40 -22.36 -0.02
N LEU A 34 -4.96 -21.27 0.47
CA LEU A 34 -5.35 -21.12 1.87
C LEU A 34 -6.74 -21.72 2.06
N GLY A 35 -6.92 -22.49 3.13
CA GLY A 35 -8.21 -23.08 3.47
C GLY A 35 -9.29 -22.01 3.66
N PRO A 36 -10.57 -22.42 3.61
CA PRO A 36 -11.72 -21.50 3.75
C PRO A 36 -11.75 -20.79 5.11
N ASP A 37 -11.15 -21.39 6.12
CA ASP A 37 -11.07 -20.86 7.48
C ASP A 37 -9.82 -20.03 7.74
N ALA A 38 -8.96 -19.83 6.72
CA ALA A 38 -7.80 -18.98 6.87
C ALA A 38 -8.22 -17.55 7.17
N ALA A 39 -7.78 -17.00 8.30
CA ALA A 39 -8.05 -15.62 8.66
C ALA A 39 -7.44 -14.66 7.62
N ALA A 40 -8.02 -13.48 7.52
CA ALA A 40 -7.52 -12.44 6.64
C ALA A 40 -6.06 -12.10 6.94
N GLY A 41 -5.28 -11.84 5.89
CA GLY A 41 -3.88 -11.48 5.99
C GLY A 41 -2.99 -12.59 6.56
N LEU A 42 -3.47 -13.82 6.70
CA LEU A 42 -2.64 -14.96 7.06
C LEU A 42 -1.93 -15.52 5.84
N LEU A 43 -0.71 -15.89 6.05
CA LEU A 43 0.13 -16.62 5.12
C LEU A 43 -0.02 -18.13 5.35
N CYS A 44 0.37 -18.94 4.37
CA CYS A 44 0.49 -20.36 4.60
C CYS A 44 1.56 -20.65 5.68
N PRO A 45 1.48 -21.79 6.38
CA PRO A 45 2.44 -22.14 7.44
C PRO A 45 3.90 -22.12 6.98
N GLY A 46 4.15 -22.44 5.69
CA GLY A 46 5.51 -22.42 5.13
C GLY A 46 6.08 -21.02 4.93
N CYS A 47 5.24 -20.03 4.58
CA CYS A 47 5.68 -18.65 4.33
C CYS A 47 5.66 -17.75 5.57
N ALA A 48 4.87 -18.09 6.59
CA ALA A 48 4.71 -17.24 7.76
C ALA A 48 6.04 -16.96 8.50
N PRO A 49 6.95 -17.92 8.73
CA PRO A 49 8.24 -17.66 9.36
C PRO A 49 9.15 -16.74 8.53
N ALA A 50 9.19 -16.94 7.20
CA ALA A 50 9.98 -16.12 6.29
C ALA A 50 9.48 -14.66 6.28
N ALA A 51 8.16 -14.46 6.20
CA ALA A 51 7.56 -13.14 6.28
C ALA A 51 7.84 -12.46 7.63
N LYS A 52 7.77 -13.22 8.73
CA LYS A 52 8.09 -12.72 10.07
C LYS A 52 9.54 -12.24 10.16
N ALA A 53 10.48 -12.97 9.60
CA ALA A 53 11.89 -12.59 9.54
C ALA A 53 12.15 -11.34 8.66
N LEU A 54 11.23 -11.03 7.74
CA LEU A 54 11.31 -9.87 6.85
C LEU A 54 10.50 -8.67 7.35
N GLU A 55 9.88 -8.74 8.52
CA GLU A 55 9.18 -7.58 9.11
C GLU A 55 10.16 -6.42 9.36
N HIS A 56 9.81 -5.24 8.87
CA HIS A 56 10.59 -4.03 9.14
C HIS A 56 10.46 -3.64 10.62
N THR A 57 11.57 -3.57 11.33
CA THR A 57 11.58 -3.32 12.78
C THR A 57 12.66 -2.29 13.13
N PRO A 58 12.27 -1.13 13.67
CA PRO A 58 10.89 -0.63 13.78
C PRO A 58 10.26 -0.37 12.42
N PRO A 59 8.91 -0.37 12.28
CA PRO A 59 8.27 -0.12 10.98
C PRO A 59 8.46 1.30 10.46
N ARG A 60 8.78 2.26 11.31
CA ARG A 60 9.05 3.66 10.94
C ARG A 60 10.39 3.76 10.22
N LEU A 61 10.36 4.35 9.03
CA LEU A 61 11.56 4.56 8.23
C LEU A 61 12.33 5.80 8.73
N PRO A 62 13.63 5.67 9.05
CA PRO A 62 14.43 6.79 9.51
C PRO A 62 14.74 7.76 8.35
N ALA A 63 14.67 9.05 8.62
CA ALA A 63 15.00 10.08 7.64
C ALA A 63 16.50 10.06 7.25
N THR A 64 17.35 9.48 8.09
CA THR A 64 18.81 9.37 7.85
C THR A 64 19.17 8.35 6.77
N GLU A 65 18.31 7.35 6.57
CA GLU A 65 18.54 6.27 5.59
C GLU A 65 17.80 6.52 4.28
N HIS A 66 16.88 7.51 4.27
CA HIS A 66 16.05 7.83 3.13
C HIS A 66 16.14 9.32 2.83
N SER A 67 16.13 9.67 1.56
CA SER A 67 16.15 11.07 1.10
C SER A 67 14.77 11.74 1.25
N PHE A 68 14.17 11.66 2.44
CA PHE A 68 12.90 12.32 2.71
C PHE A 68 13.09 13.82 2.90
N TYR A 69 12.34 14.64 2.18
CA TYR A 69 12.41 16.10 2.26
C TYR A 69 11.05 16.80 2.39
N ALA A 70 9.95 16.08 2.28
CA ALA A 70 8.61 16.67 2.31
C ALA A 70 7.52 15.73 2.88
N VAL A 71 7.89 14.81 3.78
CA VAL A 71 6.94 13.94 4.48
C VAL A 71 7.09 14.13 5.98
N ASP A 72 5.99 14.07 6.74
CA ASP A 72 6.00 14.12 8.21
C ASP A 72 6.58 12.84 8.82
N GLY A 73 6.53 11.76 8.06
CA GLY A 73 7.09 10.47 8.39
C GLY A 73 6.71 9.41 7.37
N ALA A 74 7.39 8.28 7.46
CA ALA A 74 7.12 7.13 6.62
C ALA A 74 7.23 5.83 7.42
N ALA A 75 6.49 4.81 6.99
CA ALA A 75 6.59 3.47 7.55
C ALA A 75 6.46 2.40 6.47
N SER A 76 7.10 1.25 6.71
CA SER A 76 6.99 0.09 5.86
C SER A 76 6.73 -1.16 6.70
N ALA A 77 5.93 -2.08 6.15
CA ALA A 77 5.61 -3.31 6.85
C ALA A 77 6.77 -4.30 6.83
N TYR A 78 7.52 -4.37 5.73
CA TYR A 78 8.54 -5.37 5.48
C TYR A 78 9.79 -4.79 4.83
N TYR A 79 10.90 -5.55 4.88
CA TYR A 79 12.07 -5.32 4.04
C TYR A 79 11.83 -5.80 2.61
N TYR A 80 12.28 -5.03 1.61
CA TYR A 80 12.11 -5.36 0.18
C TYR A 80 13.12 -6.40 -0.28
N ARG A 81 12.99 -7.63 0.19
CA ARG A 81 13.85 -8.78 -0.17
C ARG A 81 13.09 -10.10 -0.08
N GLY A 82 13.75 -11.18 -0.49
CA GLY A 82 13.21 -12.54 -0.41
C GLY A 82 11.81 -12.67 -1.00
N GLU A 83 10.97 -13.37 -0.28
CA GLU A 83 9.59 -13.71 -0.64
C GLU A 83 8.71 -12.47 -0.79
N ILE A 84 8.93 -11.45 0.04
CA ILE A 84 8.17 -10.18 -0.04
C ILE A 84 8.45 -9.46 -1.37
N ARG A 85 9.73 -9.35 -1.76
CA ARG A 85 10.11 -8.79 -3.07
C ARG A 85 9.50 -9.60 -4.21
N HIS A 86 9.57 -10.92 -4.13
CA HIS A 86 8.99 -11.82 -5.14
C HIS A 86 7.48 -11.61 -5.29
N ALA A 87 6.73 -11.60 -4.18
CA ALA A 87 5.29 -11.37 -4.17
C ALA A 87 4.89 -10.02 -4.78
N ILE A 88 5.60 -8.94 -4.43
CA ILE A 88 5.35 -7.61 -5.00
C ILE A 88 5.60 -7.60 -6.52
N LEU A 89 6.69 -8.22 -6.98
CA LEU A 89 7.01 -8.31 -8.41
C LEU A 89 5.97 -9.14 -9.18
N LEU A 90 5.57 -10.30 -8.66
CA LEU A 90 4.50 -11.11 -9.26
C LEU A 90 3.18 -10.33 -9.34
N CYS A 91 2.83 -9.60 -8.28
CA CYS A 91 1.64 -8.78 -8.27
C CYS A 91 1.69 -7.67 -9.33
N LYS A 92 2.86 -7.04 -9.53
CA LYS A 92 3.08 -6.01 -10.58
C LYS A 92 3.01 -6.60 -11.99
N LEU A 93 3.61 -7.77 -12.22
CA LEU A 93 3.68 -8.40 -13.54
C LEU A 93 2.35 -9.03 -13.96
N HIS A 94 1.69 -9.74 -13.07
CA HIS A 94 0.48 -10.48 -13.38
C HIS A 94 -0.81 -9.76 -12.99
N GLY A 95 -0.70 -8.60 -12.33
CA GLY A 95 -1.86 -7.78 -11.96
C GLY A 95 -2.85 -8.47 -11.02
N SER A 96 -2.41 -9.48 -10.25
CA SER A 96 -3.29 -10.29 -9.38
C SER A 96 -4.05 -9.42 -8.35
N PRO A 97 -5.40 -9.32 -8.47
CA PRO A 97 -6.18 -8.56 -7.51
C PRO A 97 -6.13 -9.17 -6.10
N TRP A 98 -6.05 -10.48 -6.02
CA TRP A 98 -6.03 -11.22 -4.77
C TRP A 98 -4.73 -11.02 -4.00
N ALA A 99 -3.59 -11.16 -4.69
CA ALA A 99 -2.30 -10.92 -4.07
C ALA A 99 -2.16 -9.48 -3.58
N ALA A 100 -2.63 -8.50 -4.36
CA ALA A 100 -2.64 -7.10 -3.96
C ALA A 100 -3.49 -6.86 -2.70
N ARG A 101 -4.65 -7.54 -2.59
CA ARG A 101 -5.52 -7.46 -1.41
C ARG A 101 -4.83 -8.05 -0.18
N GLU A 102 -4.29 -9.26 -0.29
CA GLU A 102 -3.64 -9.93 0.84
C GLU A 102 -2.37 -9.16 1.30
N LEU A 103 -1.60 -8.59 0.38
CA LEU A 103 -0.46 -7.73 0.72
C LEU A 103 -0.91 -6.45 1.45
N ALA A 104 -2.02 -5.85 1.03
CA ALA A 104 -2.59 -4.70 1.74
C ALA A 104 -3.12 -5.08 3.13
N ASP A 105 -3.72 -6.27 3.27
CA ASP A 105 -4.19 -6.81 4.55
C ASP A 105 -3.03 -7.03 5.52
N LEU A 106 -1.92 -7.64 5.06
CA LEU A 106 -0.69 -7.78 5.84
C LEU A 106 -0.12 -6.42 6.27
N THR A 107 -0.14 -5.44 5.37
CA THR A 107 0.29 -4.08 5.67
C THR A 107 -0.59 -3.43 6.73
N ALA A 108 -1.91 -3.60 6.65
CA ALA A 108 -2.86 -3.08 7.64
C ALA A 108 -2.64 -3.70 9.03
N ILE A 109 -2.44 -5.01 9.10
CA ILE A 109 -2.13 -5.69 10.35
C ILE A 109 -0.84 -5.15 10.95
N ARG A 110 0.21 -5.06 10.15
CA ARG A 110 1.56 -4.72 10.63
C ARG A 110 1.71 -3.26 11.02
N LEU A 111 1.15 -2.33 10.24
CA LEU A 111 1.35 -0.89 10.45
C LEU A 111 0.25 -0.24 11.28
N PHE A 112 -0.97 -0.76 11.21
CA PHE A 112 -2.14 -0.14 11.84
C PHE A 112 -2.76 -1.02 12.93
N GLY A 113 -2.24 -2.22 13.18
CA GLY A 113 -2.78 -3.11 14.20
C GLY A 113 -4.18 -3.64 13.86
N ALA A 114 -4.55 -3.67 12.57
CA ALA A 114 -5.84 -4.20 12.14
C ALA A 114 -5.98 -5.67 12.60
N GLN A 115 -7.12 -5.98 13.26
CA GLN A 115 -7.36 -7.32 13.75
C GLN A 115 -8.20 -8.11 12.74
N PRO A 116 -7.75 -9.29 12.32
CA PRO A 116 -8.58 -10.17 11.51
C PRO A 116 -9.83 -10.56 12.29
N ALA A 117 -11.00 -10.41 11.67
CA ALA A 117 -12.28 -10.81 12.21
C ALA A 117 -13.00 -11.73 11.23
N ALA A 118 -13.85 -12.62 11.73
CA ALA A 118 -14.70 -13.41 10.87
C ALA A 118 -15.79 -12.51 10.26
N GLY A 119 -15.71 -12.27 8.97
CA GLY A 119 -16.75 -11.57 8.23
C GLY A 119 -17.87 -12.52 7.78
N PRO A 120 -18.99 -11.97 7.28
CA PRO A 120 -20.06 -12.75 6.71
C PRO A 120 -19.56 -13.69 5.62
N GLY A 121 -19.91 -14.97 5.69
CA GLY A 121 -19.54 -15.97 4.69
C GLY A 121 -18.08 -16.42 4.71
N GLY A 122 -17.35 -16.21 5.82
CA GLY A 122 -15.93 -16.60 5.94
C GLY A 122 -14.96 -15.70 5.17
N LEU A 123 -15.45 -14.56 4.63
CA LEU A 123 -14.56 -13.56 4.06
C LEU A 123 -13.85 -12.78 5.17
N PRO A 124 -12.59 -12.41 4.92
CA PRO A 124 -11.86 -11.59 5.88
C PRO A 124 -12.56 -10.25 6.09
N ALA A 125 -13.01 -10.00 7.28
CA ALA A 125 -13.36 -8.69 7.79
C ALA A 125 -12.24 -8.21 8.72
N TYR A 126 -12.16 -6.90 8.93
CA TYR A 126 -11.23 -6.31 9.90
C TYR A 126 -12.02 -5.46 10.86
N ALA A 127 -11.76 -5.62 12.14
CA ALA A 127 -12.09 -4.57 13.07
C ALA A 127 -11.14 -3.41 12.78
N ALA A 128 -11.68 -2.22 12.56
CA ALA A 128 -10.87 -1.02 12.50
C ALA A 128 -10.05 -0.91 13.80
N PRO A 129 -8.78 -0.48 13.72
CA PRO A 129 -8.01 -0.23 14.92
C PRO A 129 -8.82 0.71 15.82
N GLY A 130 -8.94 0.35 17.10
CA GLY A 130 -9.69 1.17 18.06
C GLY A 130 -9.08 2.56 18.18
N GLY A 131 -9.84 3.59 17.82
CA GLY A 131 -9.42 4.98 17.89
C GLY A 131 -9.69 5.75 16.60
N LEU A 132 -9.69 7.07 16.70
CA LEU A 132 -9.77 7.96 15.54
C LEU A 132 -8.46 7.82 14.74
N SER A 133 -8.57 7.55 13.45
CA SER A 133 -7.41 7.59 12.55
C SER A 133 -6.77 8.99 12.60
N PRO A 134 -5.44 9.10 12.73
CA PRO A 134 -4.76 10.39 12.62
C PRO A 134 -4.82 10.98 11.21
N TYR A 135 -5.38 10.25 10.24
CA TYR A 135 -5.48 10.62 8.84
C TYR A 135 -6.93 10.84 8.44
N ASP A 136 -7.15 11.71 7.46
CA ASP A 136 -8.47 12.10 6.98
C ASP A 136 -8.78 11.49 5.61
N CYS A 137 -7.77 11.11 4.83
CA CYS A 137 -7.92 10.42 3.54
C CYS A 137 -6.65 9.66 3.15
N ILE A 138 -6.81 8.79 2.15
CA ILE A 138 -5.73 8.02 1.53
C ILE A 138 -5.50 8.50 0.10
N VAL A 139 -4.24 8.70 -0.28
CA VAL A 139 -3.84 9.02 -1.65
C VAL A 139 -2.84 7.97 -2.16
N PRO A 140 -3.13 7.26 -3.25
CA PRO A 140 -2.14 6.38 -3.86
C PRO A 140 -1.08 7.18 -4.62
N VAL A 141 0.17 6.76 -4.57
CA VAL A 141 1.22 7.30 -5.45
C VAL A 141 0.85 7.03 -6.90
N PRO A 142 0.73 8.08 -7.76
CA PRO A 142 0.27 7.92 -9.12
C PRO A 142 1.28 7.20 -10.03
N PRO A 143 0.86 6.67 -11.20
CA PRO A 143 1.77 6.09 -12.18
C PRO A 143 2.73 7.15 -12.72
N ARG A 144 3.86 6.70 -13.26
CA ARG A 144 4.68 7.55 -14.11
C ARG A 144 3.95 7.82 -15.43
N LEU A 145 4.14 9.00 -16.01
CA LEU A 145 3.60 9.30 -17.34
C LEU A 145 4.06 8.27 -18.38
N GLY A 146 3.12 7.83 -19.22
CA GLY A 146 3.36 6.81 -20.23
C GLY A 146 3.14 5.37 -19.75
N THR A 147 2.73 5.17 -18.50
CA THR A 147 2.27 3.86 -18.02
C THR A 147 0.86 3.59 -18.53
N LEU A 148 0.60 2.38 -19.06
CA LEU A 148 -0.74 1.98 -19.47
C LEU A 148 -1.73 2.05 -18.30
N PRO A 149 -2.99 2.45 -18.57
CA PRO A 149 -4.02 2.52 -17.55
C PRO A 149 -4.41 1.09 -17.12
N ALA A 150 -3.84 0.63 -16.02
CA ALA A 150 -4.23 -0.62 -15.37
C ALA A 150 -4.28 -0.39 -13.85
N PRO A 151 -5.16 -1.06 -13.12
CA PRO A 151 -5.17 -0.98 -11.67
C PRO A 151 -3.83 -1.48 -11.11
N ARG A 152 -3.04 -0.55 -10.56
CA ARG A 152 -1.70 -0.82 -10.01
C ARG A 152 -1.79 -1.23 -8.55
N LEU A 153 -0.69 -1.76 -8.05
CA LEU A 153 -0.59 -2.19 -6.66
C LEU A 153 -0.89 -1.06 -5.65
N PRO A 154 -0.32 0.16 -5.77
CA PRO A 154 -0.69 1.27 -4.88
C PRO A 154 -2.18 1.64 -4.90
N ASP A 155 -2.83 1.61 -6.08
CA ASP A 155 -4.28 1.91 -6.18
C ASP A 155 -5.13 0.84 -5.48
N ARG A 156 -4.76 -0.43 -5.62
CA ARG A 156 -5.44 -1.55 -4.96
C ARG A 156 -5.24 -1.53 -3.45
N MET A 157 -4.01 -1.25 -3.02
CA MET A 157 -3.67 -1.08 -1.61
C MET A 157 -4.45 0.08 -0.98
N ALA A 158 -4.47 1.25 -1.62
CA ALA A 158 -5.18 2.42 -1.13
C ALA A 158 -6.67 2.12 -0.92
N ARG A 159 -7.33 1.47 -1.89
CA ARG A 159 -8.73 1.06 -1.75
C ARG A 159 -8.94 0.07 -0.61
N ARG A 160 -8.04 -0.91 -0.48
CA ARG A 160 -8.17 -1.93 0.57
C ARG A 160 -7.90 -1.34 1.96
N LEU A 161 -6.87 -0.53 2.11
CA LEU A 161 -6.59 0.19 3.35
C LEU A 161 -7.73 1.15 3.70
N GLY A 162 -8.33 1.83 2.70
CA GLY A 162 -9.50 2.68 2.90
C GLY A 162 -10.68 1.91 3.49
N GLN A 163 -10.96 0.69 2.99
CA GLN A 163 -12.00 -0.18 3.53
C GLN A 163 -11.72 -0.62 4.97
N ILE A 164 -10.46 -0.93 5.29
CA ILE A 164 -10.06 -1.40 6.63
C ILE A 164 -10.06 -0.26 7.64
N LEU A 165 -9.53 0.90 7.25
CA LEU A 165 -9.34 2.05 8.13
C LEU A 165 -10.57 3.00 8.17
N GLY A 166 -11.58 2.76 7.33
CA GLY A 166 -12.74 3.65 7.21
C GLY A 166 -12.41 5.01 6.60
N LEU A 167 -11.37 5.09 5.75
CA LEU A 167 -10.91 6.34 5.16
C LEU A 167 -11.29 6.44 3.67
N PRO A 168 -11.71 7.63 3.18
CA PRO A 168 -11.93 7.86 1.76
C PRO A 168 -10.60 7.82 0.99
N VAL A 169 -10.67 7.39 -0.28
CA VAL A 169 -9.51 7.37 -1.18
C VAL A 169 -9.63 8.50 -2.19
N CYS A 170 -8.70 9.44 -2.15
CA CYS A 170 -8.60 10.59 -3.03
C CYS A 170 -7.53 10.33 -4.09
N ALA A 171 -7.93 10.00 -5.32
CA ALA A 171 -6.99 9.70 -6.41
C ALA A 171 -6.69 10.93 -7.29
N ASP A 172 -6.48 12.09 -6.66
CA ASP A 172 -6.38 13.39 -7.33
C ASP A 172 -4.94 13.82 -7.62
N LEU A 173 -3.96 13.11 -7.09
CA LEU A 173 -2.55 13.34 -7.41
C LEU A 173 -2.23 12.77 -8.78
N ARG A 174 -1.56 13.55 -9.63
CA ARG A 174 -1.23 13.16 -11.01
C ARG A 174 0.21 13.52 -11.37
N PRO A 175 0.87 12.77 -12.26
CA PRO A 175 2.15 13.19 -12.80
C PRO A 175 1.93 14.38 -13.77
N THR A 176 2.83 15.36 -13.70
CA THR A 176 2.76 16.59 -14.52
C THR A 176 3.58 16.49 -15.79
N ARG A 177 4.69 15.78 -15.75
CA ARG A 177 5.61 15.62 -16.88
C ARG A 177 6.30 14.26 -16.86
N ARG A 178 6.91 13.89 -17.99
CA ARG A 178 7.76 12.72 -18.08
C ARG A 178 9.04 12.99 -17.29
N MET A 179 9.24 12.27 -16.21
CA MET A 179 10.49 12.36 -15.45
C MET A 179 11.65 11.81 -16.29
N LEU A 180 12.74 12.57 -16.38
CA LEU A 180 13.95 12.10 -17.05
C LEU A 180 14.61 10.97 -16.25
N PRO A 181 15.28 10.01 -16.92
CA PRO A 181 16.00 8.94 -16.24
C PRO A 181 17.07 9.53 -15.30
N GLN A 182 17.08 9.13 -14.04
CA GLN A 182 17.95 9.69 -13.01
C GLN A 182 19.46 9.46 -13.28
N LYS A 183 19.80 8.46 -14.11
CA LYS A 183 21.20 8.12 -14.42
C LYS A 183 21.95 9.20 -15.18
N SER A 184 21.25 10.10 -15.87
CA SER A 184 21.84 11.16 -16.69
C SER A 184 21.81 12.55 -16.05
N LEU A 185 21.36 12.67 -14.79
CA LEU A 185 21.12 13.95 -14.13
C LEU A 185 22.11 14.21 -13.01
N THR A 186 22.54 15.47 -12.87
CA THR A 186 23.25 15.95 -11.67
C THR A 186 22.35 15.93 -10.44
N LEU A 187 22.90 16.01 -9.23
CA LEU A 187 22.12 16.03 -7.99
C LEU A 187 21.06 17.14 -7.98
N VAL A 188 21.43 18.37 -8.39
CA VAL A 188 20.53 19.52 -8.46
C VAL A 188 19.41 19.28 -9.48
N GLN A 189 19.73 18.74 -10.65
CA GLN A 189 18.76 18.40 -11.67
C GLN A 189 17.82 17.27 -11.24
N ARG A 190 18.33 16.31 -10.44
CA ARG A 190 17.48 15.24 -9.85
C ARG A 190 16.45 15.82 -8.89
N LEU A 191 16.85 16.72 -8.01
CA LEU A 191 15.97 17.41 -7.08
C LEU A 191 14.91 18.25 -7.80
N GLN A 192 15.29 19.01 -8.82
CA GLN A 192 14.35 19.80 -9.64
C GLN A 192 13.43 18.91 -10.45
N ASN A 193 13.96 17.83 -11.06
CA ASN A 193 13.15 16.87 -11.84
C ASN A 193 12.08 16.18 -10.98
N GLN A 194 12.33 16.02 -9.67
CA GLN A 194 11.37 15.44 -8.74
C GLN A 194 10.35 16.45 -8.22
N LYS A 195 10.78 17.69 -7.92
CA LYS A 195 9.92 18.72 -7.33
C LYS A 195 8.69 19.06 -8.17
N ASP A 196 8.82 19.07 -9.49
CA ASP A 196 7.72 19.41 -10.40
C ASP A 196 7.09 18.18 -11.08
N GLY A 197 7.38 16.99 -10.56
CA GLY A 197 6.96 15.73 -11.18
C GLY A 197 5.49 15.40 -10.98
N TYR A 198 4.86 15.97 -9.96
CA TYR A 198 3.48 15.70 -9.58
C TYR A 198 2.71 16.97 -9.26
N ALA A 199 1.39 16.93 -9.40
CA ALA A 199 0.49 18.00 -8.98
C ALA A 199 -0.82 17.44 -8.45
N LEU A 200 -1.41 18.13 -7.48
CA LEU A 200 -2.76 17.87 -7.00
C LEU A 200 -3.77 18.51 -7.97
N ARG A 201 -4.86 17.83 -8.26
CA ARG A 201 -5.93 18.39 -9.09
C ARG A 201 -6.61 19.55 -8.35
N PRO A 202 -6.97 20.63 -9.06
CA PRO A 202 -7.79 21.68 -8.48
C PRO A 202 -9.11 21.11 -7.94
N GLY A 203 -9.54 21.57 -6.75
CA GLY A 203 -10.75 21.07 -6.10
C GLY A 203 -10.63 19.68 -5.50
N SER A 204 -9.40 19.17 -5.32
CA SER A 204 -9.16 17.88 -4.66
C SER A 204 -9.70 17.86 -3.23
N GLU A 205 -10.25 16.71 -2.86
CA GLU A 205 -10.66 16.45 -1.49
C GLU A 205 -9.49 16.33 -0.49
N ALA A 206 -8.24 16.26 -0.96
CA ALA A 206 -7.06 16.22 -0.10
C ALA A 206 -6.69 17.60 0.50
N VAL A 207 -7.28 18.69 0.01
CA VAL A 207 -7.04 20.05 0.53
C VAL A 207 -7.49 20.15 2.01
N GLY A 208 -6.61 20.67 2.87
CA GLY A 208 -6.86 20.80 4.31
C GLY A 208 -6.83 19.51 5.11
N ARG A 209 -6.56 18.36 4.46
CA ARG A 209 -6.58 17.04 5.11
C ARG A 209 -5.19 16.51 5.43
N ARG A 210 -5.12 15.67 6.45
CA ARG A 210 -3.95 14.84 6.76
C ARG A 210 -4.00 13.58 5.90
N VAL A 211 -3.07 13.46 4.99
CA VAL A 211 -3.05 12.44 3.94
C VAL A 211 -2.20 11.25 4.36
N LEU A 212 -2.72 10.05 4.19
CA LEU A 212 -1.96 8.80 4.16
C LEU A 212 -1.57 8.49 2.71
N LEU A 213 -0.32 8.77 2.35
CA LEU A 213 0.22 8.50 1.02
C LEU A 213 0.66 7.04 0.92
N VAL A 214 0.13 6.29 -0.06
CA VAL A 214 0.36 4.84 -0.19
C VAL A 214 1.18 4.53 -1.43
N ASP A 215 2.32 3.85 -1.23
CA ASP A 215 3.13 3.26 -2.30
C ASP A 215 3.29 1.75 -2.09
N ASP A 216 3.77 1.04 -3.08
CA ASP A 216 4.08 -0.39 -2.94
C ASP A 216 5.46 -0.63 -2.32
N VAL A 217 6.47 0.11 -2.75
CA VAL A 217 7.85 0.00 -2.25
C VAL A 217 8.46 1.39 -2.10
N ILE A 218 8.94 1.70 -0.91
CA ILE A 218 9.78 2.88 -0.66
C ILE A 218 11.25 2.45 -0.75
N THR A 219 11.98 3.01 -1.74
CA THR A 219 13.43 2.83 -1.87
C THR A 219 14.14 4.05 -1.29
N SER A 220 14.64 4.94 -2.09
CA SER A 220 15.25 6.19 -1.62
C SER A 220 14.27 7.21 -0.99
N GLY A 221 12.97 7.00 -1.07
CA GLY A 221 11.96 7.94 -0.61
C GLY A 221 11.70 9.14 -1.54
N ALA A 222 12.42 9.24 -2.63
CA ALA A 222 12.36 10.38 -3.54
C ALA A 222 10.98 10.56 -4.22
N THR A 223 10.35 9.46 -4.65
CA THR A 223 9.00 9.50 -5.25
C THR A 223 7.97 9.96 -4.23
N VAL A 224 8.02 9.39 -3.03
CA VAL A 224 7.13 9.71 -1.92
C VAL A 224 7.27 11.19 -1.53
N SER A 225 8.50 11.70 -1.43
CA SER A 225 8.76 13.11 -1.12
C SER A 225 8.26 14.06 -2.21
N ALA A 226 8.42 13.69 -3.48
CA ALA A 226 7.89 14.51 -4.59
C ALA A 226 6.35 14.56 -4.59
N CYS A 227 5.71 13.43 -4.31
CA CYS A 227 4.25 13.35 -4.14
C CYS A 227 3.78 14.18 -2.94
N ALA A 228 4.48 14.06 -1.80
CA ALA A 228 4.16 14.82 -0.59
C ALA A 228 4.31 16.33 -0.81
N LEU A 229 5.38 16.77 -1.48
CA LEU A 229 5.55 18.17 -1.84
C LEU A 229 4.39 18.69 -2.67
N ALA A 230 3.95 17.94 -3.68
CA ALA A 230 2.81 18.30 -4.51
C ALA A 230 1.50 18.38 -3.71
N LEU A 231 1.31 17.48 -2.73
CA LEU A 231 0.17 17.51 -1.82
C LEU A 231 0.20 18.76 -0.93
N TYR A 232 1.35 19.11 -0.34
CA TYR A 232 1.50 20.35 0.45
C TYR A 232 1.30 21.60 -0.38
N GLN A 233 1.86 21.67 -1.59
CA GLN A 233 1.63 22.78 -2.53
C GLN A 233 0.16 22.91 -2.91
N GLY A 234 -0.56 21.79 -2.96
CA GLY A 234 -2.00 21.75 -3.19
C GLY A 234 -2.85 22.01 -1.95
N GLY A 235 -2.24 22.24 -0.78
CA GLY A 235 -2.95 22.63 0.45
C GLY A 235 -3.27 21.49 1.41
N ALA A 236 -2.63 20.30 1.30
CA ALA A 236 -2.75 19.25 2.32
C ALA A 236 -2.19 19.73 3.66
N ALA A 237 -2.83 19.34 4.78
CA ALA A 237 -2.44 19.74 6.13
C ALA A 237 -1.29 18.90 6.71
N GLY A 238 -1.09 17.67 6.20
CA GLY A 238 -0.03 16.78 6.62
C GLY A 238 0.07 15.59 5.68
N VAL A 239 1.26 14.98 5.55
CA VAL A 239 1.49 13.82 4.68
C VAL A 239 2.36 12.80 5.38
N PHE A 240 1.80 11.62 5.62
CA PHE A 240 2.53 10.46 6.11
C PHE A 240 2.51 9.36 5.05
N ALA A 241 3.65 8.72 4.80
CA ALA A 241 3.77 7.70 3.76
C ALA A 241 3.80 6.29 4.33
N VAL A 242 3.16 5.35 3.62
CA VAL A 242 3.24 3.92 3.95
C VAL A 242 3.48 3.06 2.71
N SER A 243 4.15 1.93 2.91
CA SER A 243 4.38 0.94 1.86
C SER A 243 4.31 -0.50 2.38
N ILE A 244 4.19 -1.46 1.47
CA ILE A 244 4.35 -2.88 1.80
C ILE A 244 5.78 -3.14 2.25
N ALA A 245 6.75 -2.62 1.48
CA ALA A 245 8.15 -2.89 1.74
C ALA A 245 9.03 -1.65 1.53
N ALA A 246 10.15 -1.60 2.23
CA ALA A 246 11.19 -0.61 2.01
C ALA A 246 12.53 -1.30 1.72
N ASP A 247 13.32 -0.64 0.88
CA ASP A 247 14.71 -1.02 0.67
C ASP A 247 15.53 -0.46 1.84
N GLU A 248 16.34 -1.28 2.49
CA GLU A 248 17.39 -0.77 3.36
C GLU A 248 18.55 -0.32 2.48
N GLU A 249 18.96 0.93 2.57
CA GLU A 249 20.34 1.22 2.24
C GLU A 249 21.21 0.51 3.28
N PRO A 250 22.13 -0.40 2.86
CA PRO A 250 23.01 -1.03 3.82
C PRO A 250 23.81 0.07 4.53
N ALA A 251 23.65 0.15 5.85
CA ALA A 251 24.50 0.98 6.68
C ALA A 251 25.96 0.63 6.36
N GLY A 252 26.67 1.51 5.59
CA GLY A 252 28.06 1.28 5.29
C GLY A 252 28.53 1.37 3.83
N ARG A 253 27.72 1.80 2.87
CA ARG A 253 28.30 2.33 1.62
C ARG A 253 28.56 3.82 1.78
N GLY A 254 29.71 4.11 2.38
CA GLY A 254 30.35 5.41 2.21
C GLY A 254 30.42 5.78 0.73
N PRO A 255 30.51 7.09 0.37
CA PRO A 255 30.53 7.53 -1.01
C PRO A 255 31.61 6.74 -1.75
N ALA A 256 31.21 6.08 -2.84
CA ALA A 256 32.14 5.35 -3.69
C ALA A 256 33.28 6.33 -4.08
N GLN A 257 34.43 6.09 -3.52
CA GLN A 257 35.66 6.73 -4.00
C GLN A 257 35.83 6.34 -5.45
N LYS A 258 35.79 7.34 -6.32
CA LYS A 258 36.29 7.27 -7.69
C LYS A 258 37.77 7.48 -7.67
#